data_051e3ed041580492f38291e3d44e0f01
#
_entry.id   051e3ed041580492f38291e3d44e0f01
#
_cell.length_a   1.000
_cell.length_b   1.000
_cell.length_c   1.000
_cell.angle_alpha   90.00
_cell.angle_beta   90.00
_cell.angle_gamma   90.00
#
_symmetry.space_group_name_H-M   'P 1'
#
loop_
_entity.id
_entity.type
_entity.pdbx_description
1 polymer ?
#
loop_
_entity_poly.entity_id
_entity_poly.type
_entity_poly.pdbx_seq_one_letter_code
_entity_poly.pdbx_strand_id
1 'polypeptide(L)'
;MTVLVTGGAGYIGSHTLVQLLENNQDVVVIDNLSNASVESLARVENITGKPITFYQGDVLNKALLQKIFTDHSITAVIHFAGLKAVGESVEQPLRYYENNVTGTLSLCEVMHQFNVKNLVFSSSATVYGDPASLPITEDFPTSATNPYGQSKLMVEHILADLYQADSKWNIAILRYFNPVGAHPSGLIGEDPNDIPNNLMPFISQVAVGKRKSLNVWGNDYDTTDGTGVRDYIHVIDLANGHLKALQKIATKPGLVTYNLGTGNGYSVLDMVKAFEAACGHSIAYTIEPRRPGDIAACYANPSKANQELGWRATHSIKDMAQSSWHWQSNNPNGYNSQ
;
A
#
# COMPACT_ATOMS: atom_id res chain seq x y z
N MET A 1 14.40 17.21 -6.43
CA MET A 1 12.98 17.51 -6.06
C MET A 1 12.77 16.98 -4.68
N THR A 2 12.24 17.77 -3.75
CA THR A 2 11.98 17.33 -2.37
C THR A 2 10.55 16.82 -2.24
N VAL A 3 10.39 15.57 -1.87
CA VAL A 3 9.10 14.88 -1.76
C VAL A 3 8.78 14.62 -0.29
N LEU A 4 7.63 15.10 0.17
CA LEU A 4 7.10 14.69 1.47
C LEU A 4 6.40 13.33 1.32
N VAL A 5 6.81 12.35 2.14
CA VAL A 5 6.20 11.01 2.19
C VAL A 5 5.54 10.84 3.55
N THR A 6 4.21 10.84 3.59
CA THR A 6 3.47 10.56 4.81
C THR A 6 3.26 9.05 4.95
N GLY A 7 3.41 8.50 6.15
CA GLY A 7 3.38 7.05 6.33
C GLY A 7 4.61 6.34 5.74
N GLY A 8 5.74 7.07 5.65
CA GLY A 8 6.95 6.60 4.99
C GLY A 8 7.69 5.49 5.72
N ALA A 9 7.49 5.34 7.04
CA ALA A 9 8.08 4.25 7.82
C ALA A 9 7.31 2.92 7.66
N GLY A 10 6.11 2.96 7.07
CA GLY A 10 5.29 1.78 6.79
C GLY A 10 5.84 0.89 5.69
N TYR A 11 5.19 -0.26 5.48
CA TYR A 11 5.62 -1.28 4.52
C TYR A 11 5.81 -0.73 3.09
N ILE A 12 4.75 -0.16 2.48
CA ILE A 12 4.82 0.38 1.12
C ILE A 12 5.69 1.64 1.08
N GLY A 13 5.58 2.48 2.14
CA GLY A 13 6.33 3.72 2.27
C GLY A 13 7.84 3.49 2.23
N SER A 14 8.37 2.58 3.06
CA SER A 14 9.80 2.28 3.13
C SER A 14 10.37 1.77 1.80
N HIS A 15 9.64 0.90 1.09
CA HIS A 15 10.04 0.43 -0.24
C HIS A 15 10.00 1.56 -1.29
N THR A 16 9.03 2.47 -1.18
CA THR A 16 8.95 3.65 -2.06
C THR A 16 10.08 4.63 -1.78
N LEU A 17 10.48 4.80 -0.52
CA LEU A 17 11.65 5.62 -0.16
C LEU A 17 12.94 5.12 -0.82
N VAL A 18 13.15 3.78 -0.86
CA VAL A 18 14.30 3.22 -1.61
C VAL A 18 14.25 3.68 -3.07
N GLN A 19 13.12 3.51 -3.75
CA GLN A 19 12.98 3.91 -5.16
C GLN A 19 13.19 5.42 -5.37
N LEU A 20 12.68 6.26 -4.47
CA LEU A 20 12.86 7.72 -4.56
C LEU A 20 14.33 8.11 -4.39
N LEU A 21 14.97 7.59 -3.36
CA LEU A 21 16.36 7.90 -3.03
C LEU A 21 17.30 7.41 -4.13
N GLU A 22 17.15 6.19 -4.65
CA GLU A 22 17.95 5.66 -5.76
C GLU A 22 17.79 6.50 -7.03
N ASN A 23 16.61 7.12 -7.23
CA ASN A 23 16.33 8.04 -8.34
C ASN A 23 16.66 9.51 -8.00
N ASN A 24 17.52 9.77 -7.00
CA ASN A 24 18.03 11.09 -6.63
C ASN A 24 16.92 12.11 -6.27
N GLN A 25 15.83 11.65 -5.65
CA GLN A 25 14.86 12.52 -5.02
C GLN A 25 15.27 12.76 -3.57
N ASP A 26 15.18 14.00 -3.09
CA ASP A 26 15.27 14.30 -1.67
C ASP A 26 13.95 13.93 -1.01
N VAL A 27 13.99 13.33 0.16
CA VAL A 27 12.79 12.89 0.86
C VAL A 27 12.70 13.48 2.27
N VAL A 28 11.49 13.86 2.64
CA VAL A 28 11.12 14.18 4.02
C VAL A 28 10.00 13.22 4.40
N VAL A 29 10.08 12.61 5.56
CA VAL A 29 9.11 11.61 6.02
C VAL A 29 8.39 12.13 7.26
N ILE A 30 7.07 11.97 7.29
CA ILE A 30 6.26 12.08 8.51
C ILE A 30 5.52 10.76 8.75
N ASP A 31 5.65 10.22 9.96
CA ASP A 31 4.97 8.99 10.38
C ASP A 31 4.73 9.04 11.89
N ASN A 32 3.57 8.61 12.37
CA ASN A 32 3.26 8.56 13.80
C ASN A 32 3.71 7.24 14.46
N LEU A 33 4.23 6.30 13.65
CA LEU A 33 4.70 4.98 14.08
C LEU A 33 3.61 4.10 14.74
N SER A 34 2.33 4.39 14.50
CA SER A 34 1.23 3.60 15.08
C SER A 34 1.21 2.15 14.58
N ASN A 35 1.65 1.91 13.34
CA ASN A 35 1.77 0.57 12.74
C ASN A 35 3.03 0.46 11.87
N ALA A 36 4.12 1.07 12.32
CA ALA A 36 5.41 1.06 11.64
C ALA A 36 6.54 1.13 12.67
N SER A 37 7.77 0.85 12.24
CA SER A 37 8.98 0.97 13.05
C SER A 37 9.92 2.00 12.42
N VAL A 38 10.52 2.85 13.24
CA VAL A 38 11.58 3.77 12.81
C VAL A 38 12.80 3.01 12.26
N GLU A 39 13.00 1.77 12.68
CA GLU A 39 14.06 0.89 12.19
C GLU A 39 13.96 0.67 10.67
N SER A 40 12.75 0.71 10.10
CA SER A 40 12.57 0.62 8.63
C SER A 40 13.28 1.75 7.90
N LEU A 41 13.27 2.97 8.45
CA LEU A 41 13.96 4.14 7.87
C LEU A 41 15.47 4.00 7.96
N ALA A 42 16.01 3.57 9.11
CA ALA A 42 17.43 3.30 9.26
C ALA A 42 17.93 2.24 8.28
N ARG A 43 17.12 1.20 8.03
CA ARG A 43 17.45 0.18 7.03
C ARG A 43 17.33 0.67 5.60
N VAL A 44 16.43 1.61 5.29
CA VAL A 44 16.38 2.30 3.98
C VAL A 44 17.65 3.13 3.80
N GLU A 45 18.11 3.87 4.80
CA GLU A 45 19.39 4.58 4.75
C GLU A 45 20.58 3.63 4.52
N ASN A 46 20.58 2.47 5.16
CA ASN A 46 21.61 1.45 4.95
C ASN A 46 21.58 0.88 3.51
N ILE A 47 20.40 0.63 2.94
CA ILE A 47 20.24 0.14 1.55
C ILE A 47 20.73 1.17 0.54
N THR A 48 20.35 2.43 0.73
CA THR A 48 20.55 3.49 -0.27
C THR A 48 21.84 4.30 -0.11
N GLY A 49 22.41 4.27 1.11
CA GLY A 49 23.54 5.13 1.49
C GLY A 49 23.17 6.62 1.58
N LYS A 50 21.86 6.95 1.65
CA LYS A 50 21.36 8.33 1.65
C LYS A 50 20.54 8.62 2.90
N PRO A 51 20.70 9.82 3.51
CA PRO A 51 19.98 10.18 4.73
C PRO A 51 18.50 10.47 4.46
N ILE A 52 17.67 10.24 5.47
CA ILE A 52 16.25 10.55 5.49
C ILE A 52 15.96 11.59 6.56
N THR A 53 15.33 12.70 6.18
CA THR A 53 14.78 13.65 7.14
C THR A 53 13.46 13.11 7.68
N PHE A 54 13.40 12.79 8.97
CA PHE A 54 12.24 12.19 9.62
C PHE A 54 11.61 13.08 10.67
N TYR A 55 10.31 13.22 10.63
CA TYR A 55 9.47 13.85 11.66
C TYR A 55 8.50 12.82 12.22
N GLN A 56 8.67 12.46 13.50
CA GLN A 56 7.67 11.64 14.18
C GLN A 56 6.45 12.49 14.53
N GLY A 57 5.30 12.16 13.93
CA GLY A 57 4.06 12.89 14.18
C GLY A 57 2.91 12.46 13.28
N ASP A 58 1.75 12.97 13.59
CA ASP A 58 0.50 12.62 12.92
C ASP A 58 0.12 13.66 11.85
N VAL A 59 -0.44 13.20 10.73
CA VAL A 59 -0.95 14.06 9.65
C VAL A 59 -2.16 14.91 10.08
N LEU A 60 -2.80 14.57 11.19
CA LEU A 60 -3.83 15.41 11.83
C LEU A 60 -3.24 16.67 12.46
N ASN A 61 -1.93 16.68 12.76
CA ASN A 61 -1.25 17.82 13.35
C ASN A 61 -0.86 18.86 12.29
N LYS A 62 -1.78 19.78 11.98
CA LYS A 62 -1.56 20.84 10.99
C LYS A 62 -0.35 21.71 11.31
N ALA A 63 -0.08 22.00 12.59
CA ALA A 63 1.06 22.83 12.99
C ALA A 63 2.39 22.15 12.65
N LEU A 64 2.48 20.83 12.84
CA LEU A 64 3.66 20.05 12.43
C LEU A 64 3.81 20.02 10.91
N LEU A 65 2.71 19.81 10.17
CA LEU A 65 2.74 19.86 8.71
C LEU A 65 3.22 21.22 8.22
N GLN A 66 2.67 22.35 8.76
CA GLN A 66 3.11 23.70 8.41
C GLN A 66 4.60 23.92 8.69
N LYS A 67 5.10 23.40 9.82
CA LYS A 67 6.52 23.45 10.13
C LYS A 67 7.35 22.72 9.06
N ILE A 68 6.96 21.49 8.68
CA ILE A 68 7.66 20.70 7.64
C ILE A 68 7.71 21.47 6.32
N PHE A 69 6.59 22.04 5.87
CA PHE A 69 6.55 22.82 4.63
C PHE A 69 7.31 24.16 4.72
N THR A 70 7.50 24.70 5.93
CA THR A 70 8.33 25.90 6.16
C THR A 70 9.81 25.56 6.11
N ASP A 71 10.19 24.45 6.77
CA ASP A 71 11.60 24.05 6.89
C ASP A 71 12.17 23.47 5.59
N HIS A 72 11.29 22.95 4.70
CA HIS A 72 11.70 22.25 3.49
C HIS A 72 10.98 22.75 2.24
N SER A 73 11.69 22.88 1.14
CA SER A 73 11.13 23.27 -0.17
C SER A 73 10.39 22.08 -0.81
N ILE A 74 9.28 21.62 -0.15
CA ILE A 74 8.47 20.52 -0.65
C ILE A 74 7.86 20.88 -2.01
N THR A 75 7.97 20.00 -2.99
CA THR A 75 7.44 20.19 -4.35
C THR A 75 6.34 19.19 -4.73
N ALA A 76 6.27 18.07 -4.02
CA ALA A 76 5.25 17.05 -4.18
C ALA A 76 5.06 16.26 -2.90
N VAL A 77 3.91 15.60 -2.78
CA VAL A 77 3.57 14.72 -1.65
C VAL A 77 3.19 13.34 -2.17
N ILE A 78 3.69 12.29 -1.50
CA ILE A 78 3.15 10.92 -1.62
C ILE A 78 2.48 10.60 -0.29
N HIS A 79 1.19 10.32 -0.34
CA HIS A 79 0.36 10.16 0.86
C HIS A 79 -0.01 8.71 1.10
N PHE A 80 0.77 8.02 1.96
CA PHE A 80 0.49 6.66 2.43
C PHE A 80 -0.23 6.63 3.78
N ALA A 81 -0.04 7.63 4.62
CA ALA A 81 -0.58 7.65 5.98
C ALA A 81 -2.09 7.33 5.96
N GLY A 82 -2.47 6.27 6.66
CA GLY A 82 -3.85 5.82 6.72
C GLY A 82 -3.97 4.45 7.38
N LEU A 83 -5.02 4.27 8.16
CA LEU A 83 -5.40 2.97 8.71
C LEU A 83 -5.93 2.07 7.58
N LYS A 84 -5.57 0.78 7.58
CA LYS A 84 -5.81 -0.14 6.46
C LYS A 84 -6.52 -1.45 6.79
N ALA A 85 -6.78 -1.73 8.05
CA ALA A 85 -7.37 -3.00 8.47
C ALA A 85 -8.89 -3.00 8.28
N VAL A 86 -9.39 -3.80 7.33
CA VAL A 86 -10.82 -3.88 6.98
C VAL A 86 -11.68 -4.26 8.19
N GLY A 87 -11.30 -5.32 8.93
CA GLY A 87 -12.04 -5.78 10.11
C GLY A 87 -12.12 -4.71 11.20
N GLU A 88 -10.99 -4.10 11.56
CA GLU A 88 -10.93 -3.03 12.56
C GLU A 88 -11.78 -1.82 12.12
N SER A 89 -11.86 -1.53 10.82
CA SER A 89 -12.67 -0.41 10.33
C SER A 89 -14.15 -0.58 10.61
N VAL A 90 -14.66 -1.82 10.62
CA VAL A 90 -16.05 -2.14 10.95
C VAL A 90 -16.31 -1.93 12.44
N GLU A 91 -15.33 -2.28 13.28
CA GLU A 91 -15.43 -2.13 14.74
C GLU A 91 -15.21 -0.66 15.19
N GLN A 92 -14.36 0.08 14.49
CA GLN A 92 -13.95 1.45 14.87
C GLN A 92 -14.08 2.44 13.70
N PRO A 93 -15.27 2.61 13.08
CA PRO A 93 -15.42 3.41 11.86
C PRO A 93 -15.04 4.88 12.04
N LEU A 94 -15.36 5.50 13.19
CA LEU A 94 -15.04 6.91 13.45
C LEU A 94 -13.52 7.16 13.45
N ARG A 95 -12.74 6.25 14.03
CA ARG A 95 -11.28 6.29 14.01
C ARG A 95 -10.73 6.28 12.58
N TYR A 96 -11.35 5.45 11.71
CA TYR A 96 -10.96 5.38 10.30
C TYR A 96 -11.28 6.65 9.52
N TYR A 97 -12.45 7.22 9.72
CA TYR A 97 -12.81 8.49 9.07
C TYR A 97 -11.97 9.66 9.60
N GLU A 98 -11.76 9.75 10.90
CA GLU A 98 -10.90 10.78 11.47
C GLU A 98 -9.47 10.69 10.91
N ASN A 99 -8.86 9.52 10.99
CA ASN A 99 -7.48 9.34 10.54
C ASN A 99 -7.34 9.51 9.02
N ASN A 100 -8.16 8.81 8.23
CA ASN A 100 -7.96 8.73 6.79
C ASN A 100 -8.53 9.95 6.07
N VAL A 101 -9.72 10.43 6.46
CA VAL A 101 -10.38 11.56 5.77
C VAL A 101 -9.89 12.88 6.35
N THR A 102 -10.01 13.09 7.68
CA THR A 102 -9.59 14.35 8.29
C THR A 102 -8.08 14.57 8.19
N GLY A 103 -7.27 13.50 8.30
CA GLY A 103 -5.82 13.55 8.07
C GLY A 103 -5.48 14.03 6.66
N THR A 104 -6.16 13.50 5.63
CA THR A 104 -5.96 13.95 4.24
C THR A 104 -6.42 15.39 4.03
N LEU A 105 -7.55 15.79 4.61
CA LEU A 105 -8.02 17.20 4.57
C LEU A 105 -6.98 18.14 5.18
N SER A 106 -6.43 17.80 6.35
CA SER A 106 -5.39 18.57 7.01
C SER A 106 -4.14 18.73 6.14
N LEU A 107 -3.72 17.65 5.49
CA LEU A 107 -2.59 17.66 4.55
C LEU A 107 -2.89 18.56 3.33
N CYS A 108 -4.04 18.41 2.69
CA CYS A 108 -4.42 19.18 1.51
C CYS A 108 -4.56 20.67 1.81
N GLU A 109 -5.08 21.05 2.98
CA GLU A 109 -5.15 22.45 3.43
C GLU A 109 -3.74 23.07 3.56
N VAL A 110 -2.80 22.36 4.20
CA VAL A 110 -1.42 22.84 4.32
C VAL A 110 -0.74 22.88 2.96
N MET A 111 -0.89 21.87 2.12
CA MET A 111 -0.39 21.89 0.74
C MET A 111 -0.90 23.11 -0.04
N HIS A 112 -2.19 23.44 0.11
CA HIS A 112 -2.79 24.61 -0.53
C HIS A 112 -2.17 25.92 -0.01
N GLN A 113 -1.98 26.07 1.31
CA GLN A 113 -1.35 27.24 1.94
C GLN A 113 0.06 27.51 1.40
N PHE A 114 0.84 26.44 1.18
CA PHE A 114 2.21 26.51 0.66
C PHE A 114 2.29 26.44 -0.88
N ASN A 115 1.15 26.47 -1.57
CA ASN A 115 1.04 26.37 -3.03
C ASN A 115 1.71 25.10 -3.61
N VAL A 116 1.76 24.03 -2.86
CA VAL A 116 2.20 22.70 -3.32
C VAL A 116 0.97 21.92 -3.78
N LYS A 117 0.90 21.60 -5.09
CA LYS A 117 -0.30 21.05 -5.72
C LYS A 117 -0.06 19.73 -6.46
N ASN A 118 1.04 19.06 -6.17
CA ASN A 118 1.40 17.77 -6.73
C ASN A 118 1.20 16.68 -5.66
N LEU A 119 0.23 15.78 -5.85
CA LEU A 119 -0.14 14.75 -4.89
C LEU A 119 -0.25 13.37 -5.55
N VAL A 120 0.44 12.38 -5.00
CA VAL A 120 0.19 10.97 -5.28
C VAL A 120 -0.55 10.38 -4.07
N PHE A 121 -1.76 9.90 -4.28
CA PHE A 121 -2.62 9.37 -3.22
C PHE A 121 -2.70 7.84 -3.27
N SER A 122 -2.42 7.22 -2.13
CA SER A 122 -2.59 5.80 -1.87
C SER A 122 -4.07 5.46 -1.69
N SER A 123 -4.74 5.07 -2.78
CA SER A 123 -6.08 4.49 -2.73
C SER A 123 -6.01 2.96 -2.70
N SER A 124 -7.13 2.29 -2.89
CA SER A 124 -7.26 0.84 -2.76
C SER A 124 -8.29 0.28 -3.73
N ALA A 125 -8.09 -0.95 -4.20
CA ALA A 125 -9.10 -1.69 -4.96
C ALA A 125 -10.41 -1.93 -4.17
N THR A 126 -10.39 -1.78 -2.84
CA THR A 126 -11.61 -1.88 -2.01
C THR A 126 -12.66 -0.82 -2.32
N VAL A 127 -12.30 0.26 -3.03
CA VAL A 127 -13.26 1.27 -3.51
C VAL A 127 -14.23 0.72 -4.57
N TYR A 128 -13.88 -0.38 -5.25
CA TYR A 128 -14.75 -1.01 -6.24
C TYR A 128 -15.84 -1.88 -5.61
N GLY A 129 -15.67 -2.30 -4.35
CA GLY A 129 -16.61 -3.20 -3.68
C GLY A 129 -16.67 -4.56 -4.35
N ASP A 130 -17.89 -5.01 -4.71
CA ASP A 130 -18.13 -6.26 -5.42
C ASP A 130 -18.31 -5.95 -6.93
N PRO A 131 -17.28 -6.17 -7.76
CA PRO A 131 -17.31 -5.78 -9.16
C PRO A 131 -18.20 -6.72 -9.99
N ALA A 132 -18.97 -6.16 -10.91
CA ALA A 132 -19.88 -6.93 -11.77
C ALA A 132 -19.16 -7.85 -12.78
N SER A 133 -17.90 -7.60 -13.07
CA SER A 133 -17.07 -8.39 -13.97
C SER A 133 -15.58 -8.22 -13.68
N LEU A 134 -14.75 -9.04 -14.29
CA LEU A 134 -13.29 -9.04 -14.18
C LEU A 134 -12.66 -9.12 -15.58
N PRO A 135 -11.48 -8.55 -15.79
CA PRO A 135 -10.67 -7.75 -14.87
C PRO A 135 -11.21 -6.32 -14.67
N ILE A 136 -10.91 -5.70 -13.50
CA ILE A 136 -11.42 -4.39 -13.10
C ILE A 136 -10.63 -3.27 -13.80
N THR A 137 -11.33 -2.37 -14.49
CA THR A 137 -10.77 -1.13 -15.06
C THR A 137 -11.10 0.09 -14.19
N GLU A 138 -10.43 1.23 -14.42
CA GLU A 138 -10.59 2.42 -13.58
C GLU A 138 -11.94 3.12 -13.73
N ASP A 139 -12.68 2.85 -14.79
CA ASP A 139 -14.02 3.37 -15.07
C ASP A 139 -15.15 2.54 -14.44
N PHE A 140 -14.83 1.42 -13.77
CA PHE A 140 -15.83 0.65 -13.03
C PHE A 140 -16.50 1.49 -11.95
N PRO A 141 -17.79 1.29 -11.68
CA PRO A 141 -18.49 1.92 -10.58
C PRO A 141 -17.76 1.66 -9.26
N THR A 142 -17.69 2.68 -8.42
CA THR A 142 -17.11 2.58 -7.07
C THR A 142 -18.22 2.46 -6.03
N SER A 143 -18.14 1.45 -5.16
CA SER A 143 -19.15 1.13 -4.15
C SER A 143 -18.50 0.37 -2.99
N ALA A 144 -17.81 1.08 -2.12
CA ALA A 144 -17.09 0.45 -1.00
C ALA A 144 -18.06 -0.28 -0.05
N THR A 145 -17.67 -1.48 0.38
CA THR A 145 -18.48 -2.37 1.24
C THR A 145 -18.11 -2.31 2.72
N ASN A 146 -17.09 -1.54 3.09
CA ASN A 146 -16.62 -1.39 4.46
C ASN A 146 -16.07 0.02 4.73
N PRO A 147 -15.95 0.45 6.01
CA PRO A 147 -15.52 1.81 6.36
C PRO A 147 -14.11 2.16 5.89
N TYR A 148 -13.18 1.20 5.82
CA TYR A 148 -11.86 1.46 5.24
C TYR A 148 -11.98 1.84 3.75
N GLY A 149 -12.62 1.00 2.94
CA GLY A 149 -12.86 1.30 1.52
C GLY A 149 -13.64 2.60 1.34
N GLN A 150 -14.65 2.83 2.18
CA GLN A 150 -15.44 4.06 2.15
C GLN A 150 -14.59 5.29 2.47
N SER A 151 -13.66 5.22 3.43
CA SER A 151 -12.76 6.34 3.74
C SER A 151 -11.85 6.68 2.55
N LYS A 152 -11.35 5.65 1.82
CA LYS A 152 -10.54 5.85 0.61
C LYS A 152 -11.38 6.49 -0.52
N LEU A 153 -12.60 6.00 -0.73
CA LEU A 153 -13.52 6.54 -1.74
C LEU A 153 -13.92 7.99 -1.45
N MET A 154 -14.21 8.32 -0.19
CA MET A 154 -14.47 9.71 0.22
C MET A 154 -13.29 10.62 -0.11
N VAL A 155 -12.07 10.18 0.15
CA VAL A 155 -10.87 10.96 -0.20
C VAL A 155 -10.74 11.11 -1.72
N GLU A 156 -11.01 10.09 -2.53
CA GLU A 156 -11.01 10.23 -3.99
C GLU A 156 -11.98 11.31 -4.47
N HIS A 157 -13.21 11.36 -3.90
CA HIS A 157 -14.19 12.40 -4.21
C HIS A 157 -13.70 13.80 -3.77
N ILE A 158 -13.16 13.93 -2.56
CA ILE A 158 -12.59 15.19 -2.06
C ILE A 158 -11.47 15.70 -2.98
N LEU A 159 -10.59 14.80 -3.43
CA LEU A 159 -9.50 15.16 -4.34
C LEU A 159 -10.01 15.57 -5.74
N ALA A 160 -11.11 14.96 -6.20
CA ALA A 160 -11.77 15.37 -7.45
C ALA A 160 -12.38 16.77 -7.32
N ASP A 161 -13.08 17.07 -6.22
CA ASP A 161 -13.64 18.40 -5.95
C ASP A 161 -12.54 19.45 -5.80
N LEU A 162 -11.41 19.10 -5.16
CA LEU A 162 -10.26 19.97 -5.01
C LEU A 162 -9.64 20.35 -6.37
N TYR A 163 -9.50 19.39 -7.28
CA TYR A 163 -9.05 19.62 -8.66
C TYR A 163 -10.07 20.48 -9.44
N GLN A 164 -11.36 20.24 -9.24
CA GLN A 164 -12.41 20.99 -9.93
C GLN A 164 -12.46 22.46 -9.48
N ALA A 165 -12.20 22.70 -8.18
CA ALA A 165 -12.13 24.05 -7.61
C ALA A 165 -10.85 24.80 -8.05
N ASP A 166 -9.74 24.09 -8.25
CA ASP A 166 -8.47 24.66 -8.71
C ASP A 166 -7.73 23.69 -9.61
N SER A 167 -7.83 23.89 -10.92
CA SER A 167 -7.21 23.03 -11.96
C SER A 167 -5.67 23.04 -11.97
N LYS A 168 -5.02 23.79 -11.07
CA LYS A 168 -3.56 23.75 -10.88
C LYS A 168 -3.10 22.52 -10.10
N TRP A 169 -4.02 21.82 -9.43
CA TRP A 169 -3.69 20.55 -8.79
C TRP A 169 -3.35 19.48 -9.82
N ASN A 170 -2.34 18.69 -9.50
CA ASN A 170 -1.94 17.51 -10.26
C ASN A 170 -1.96 16.32 -9.30
N ILE A 171 -2.94 15.47 -9.46
CA ILE A 171 -3.25 14.42 -8.49
C ILE A 171 -3.25 13.07 -9.23
N ALA A 172 -2.45 12.14 -8.74
CA ALA A 172 -2.50 10.74 -9.17
C ALA A 172 -3.13 9.90 -8.05
N ILE A 173 -4.29 9.32 -8.32
CA ILE A 173 -4.96 8.35 -7.45
C ILE A 173 -4.50 6.96 -7.87
N LEU A 174 -3.88 6.21 -6.95
CA LEU A 174 -3.38 4.87 -7.20
C LEU A 174 -4.22 3.86 -6.42
N ARG A 175 -5.03 3.07 -7.14
CA ARG A 175 -5.86 1.99 -6.57
C ARG A 175 -5.04 0.69 -6.59
N TYR A 176 -4.46 0.33 -5.43
CA TYR A 176 -3.66 -0.89 -5.37
C TYR A 176 -4.52 -2.11 -5.12
N PHE A 177 -4.03 -3.23 -5.63
CA PHE A 177 -4.49 -4.56 -5.26
C PHE A 177 -3.69 -5.06 -4.04
N ASN A 178 -3.30 -6.30 -3.94
CA ASN A 178 -2.73 -6.85 -2.71
C ASN A 178 -1.19 -6.81 -2.71
N PRO A 179 -0.53 -5.82 -2.07
CA PRO A 179 0.93 -5.79 -2.04
C PRO A 179 1.50 -6.92 -1.20
N VAL A 180 2.53 -7.59 -1.73
CA VAL A 180 3.25 -8.68 -1.10
C VAL A 180 4.74 -8.63 -1.48
N GLY A 181 5.57 -9.46 -0.85
CA GLY A 181 6.99 -9.47 -1.12
C GLY A 181 7.77 -8.57 -0.16
N ALA A 182 9.07 -8.51 -0.39
CA ALA A 182 9.99 -7.71 0.40
C ALA A 182 11.17 -7.22 -0.46
N HIS A 183 12.00 -6.35 0.09
CA HIS A 183 13.21 -5.89 -0.60
C HIS A 183 14.22 -7.04 -0.76
N PRO A 184 14.93 -7.14 -1.91
CA PRO A 184 15.89 -8.22 -2.16
C PRO A 184 17.01 -8.33 -1.14
N SER A 185 17.35 -7.23 -0.44
CA SER A 185 18.35 -7.25 0.64
C SER A 185 17.91 -8.04 1.87
N GLY A 186 16.61 -8.35 2.03
CA GLY A 186 16.08 -8.94 3.26
C GLY A 186 16.09 -7.99 4.46
N LEU A 187 16.36 -6.69 4.28
CA LEU A 187 16.43 -5.70 5.37
C LEU A 187 15.08 -5.05 5.67
N ILE A 188 14.22 -4.87 4.66
CA ILE A 188 12.88 -4.30 4.82
C ILE A 188 11.81 -5.21 4.22
N GLY A 189 10.66 -5.29 4.88
CA GLY A 189 9.51 -6.11 4.51
C GLY A 189 8.26 -5.73 5.29
N GLU A 190 7.19 -6.51 5.19
CA GLU A 190 5.95 -6.27 5.94
C GLU A 190 6.07 -6.82 7.36
N ASP A 191 6.02 -5.93 8.36
CA ASP A 191 6.08 -6.24 9.79
C ASP A 191 4.92 -5.56 10.54
N PRO A 192 3.72 -6.15 10.55
CA PRO A 192 2.60 -5.60 11.29
C PRO A 192 2.82 -5.74 12.81
N ASN A 193 2.53 -4.68 13.57
CA ASN A 193 2.68 -4.67 15.04
C ASN A 193 1.79 -5.68 15.76
N ASP A 194 0.62 -6.02 15.16
CA ASP A 194 -0.39 -6.92 15.72
C ASP A 194 -0.56 -8.20 14.88
N ILE A 195 -1.72 -8.86 15.03
CA ILE A 195 -2.09 -9.99 14.18
C ILE A 195 -2.18 -9.53 12.72
N PRO A 196 -1.45 -10.18 11.80
CA PRO A 196 -1.52 -9.80 10.40
C PRO A 196 -2.94 -9.84 9.83
N ASN A 197 -3.34 -8.78 9.16
CA ASN A 197 -4.60 -8.73 8.42
C ASN A 197 -4.46 -9.25 6.98
N ASN A 198 -3.23 -9.25 6.44
CA ASN A 198 -2.92 -9.70 5.09
C ASN A 198 -2.45 -11.15 5.09
N LEU A 199 -2.70 -11.85 3.98
CA LEU A 199 -2.38 -13.27 3.81
C LEU A 199 -0.88 -13.56 3.93
N MET A 200 -0.04 -12.82 3.20
CA MET A 200 1.39 -13.13 3.10
C MET A 200 2.14 -13.05 4.45
N PRO A 201 2.02 -11.99 5.26
CA PRO A 201 2.69 -11.95 6.57
C PRO A 201 2.13 -13.03 7.52
N PHE A 202 0.85 -13.44 7.37
CA PHE A 202 0.31 -14.55 8.15
C PHE A 202 0.98 -15.88 7.77
N ILE A 203 1.08 -16.18 6.47
CA ILE A 203 1.80 -17.36 5.96
C ILE A 203 3.27 -17.36 6.45
N SER A 204 3.94 -16.20 6.34
CA SER A 204 5.34 -16.04 6.78
C SER A 204 5.51 -16.35 8.27
N GLN A 205 4.57 -15.89 9.12
CA GLN A 205 4.60 -16.17 10.55
C GLN A 205 4.32 -17.64 10.89
N VAL A 206 3.53 -18.34 10.08
CA VAL A 206 3.37 -19.81 10.21
C VAL A 206 4.67 -20.51 9.82
N ALA A 207 5.30 -20.08 8.72
CA ALA A 207 6.55 -20.69 8.22
C ALA A 207 7.70 -20.61 9.24
N VAL A 208 7.85 -19.48 9.96
CA VAL A 208 8.89 -19.35 11.02
C VAL A 208 8.45 -19.94 12.37
N GLY A 209 7.28 -20.59 12.45
CA GLY A 209 6.78 -21.21 13.68
C GLY A 209 6.19 -20.25 14.72
N LYS A 210 6.01 -18.97 14.37
CA LYS A 210 5.39 -17.97 15.24
C LYS A 210 3.88 -18.22 15.42
N ARG A 211 3.24 -18.88 14.44
CA ARG A 211 1.85 -19.34 14.44
C ARG A 211 1.74 -20.81 14.11
N LYS A 212 0.70 -21.48 14.62
CA LYS A 212 0.50 -22.92 14.42
C LYS A 212 -0.03 -23.25 13.02
N SER A 213 -0.98 -22.47 12.52
CA SER A 213 -1.65 -22.70 11.24
C SER A 213 -2.22 -21.41 10.66
N LEU A 214 -2.43 -21.39 9.36
CA LEU A 214 -3.18 -20.38 8.63
C LEU A 214 -4.67 -20.73 8.61
N ASN A 215 -5.56 -19.76 8.76
CA ASN A 215 -6.98 -19.93 8.48
C ASN A 215 -7.25 -19.53 7.02
N VAL A 216 -7.79 -20.47 6.23
CA VAL A 216 -8.26 -20.27 4.87
C VAL A 216 -9.77 -20.10 4.91
N TRP A 217 -10.26 -18.91 4.60
CA TRP A 217 -11.65 -18.53 4.77
C TRP A 217 -12.49 -18.84 3.52
N GLY A 218 -13.25 -19.94 3.58
CA GLY A 218 -14.04 -20.47 2.48
C GLY A 218 -13.23 -21.36 1.53
N ASN A 219 -13.88 -22.44 1.07
CA ASN A 219 -13.37 -23.36 0.05
C ASN A 219 -14.46 -23.72 -0.97
N ASP A 220 -15.51 -22.90 -1.02
CA ASP A 220 -16.73 -23.12 -1.80
C ASP A 220 -17.06 -21.93 -2.71
N TYR A 221 -16.08 -21.02 -2.93
CA TYR A 221 -16.19 -19.96 -3.94
C TYR A 221 -16.19 -20.54 -5.36
N ASP A 222 -16.85 -19.85 -6.28
CA ASP A 222 -16.78 -20.15 -7.72
C ASP A 222 -15.40 -19.75 -8.30
N THR A 223 -14.40 -20.53 -7.94
CA THR A 223 -12.98 -20.39 -8.31
C THR A 223 -12.36 -21.76 -8.52
N THR A 224 -11.18 -21.84 -9.11
CA THR A 224 -10.56 -23.13 -9.51
C THR A 224 -10.37 -24.11 -8.35
N ASP A 225 -10.02 -23.62 -7.16
CA ASP A 225 -9.76 -24.44 -5.96
C ASP A 225 -10.74 -24.14 -4.81
N GLY A 226 -11.78 -23.35 -5.07
CA GLY A 226 -12.81 -22.96 -4.12
C GLY A 226 -12.38 -21.86 -3.16
N THR A 227 -11.10 -21.40 -3.17
CA THR A 227 -10.64 -20.33 -2.29
C THR A 227 -10.65 -18.96 -2.98
N GLY A 228 -10.65 -17.88 -2.21
CA GLY A 228 -10.71 -16.53 -2.75
C GLY A 228 -9.51 -16.18 -3.63
N VAL A 229 -9.76 -15.51 -4.77
CA VAL A 229 -8.74 -15.11 -5.75
C VAL A 229 -8.46 -13.61 -5.65
N ARG A 230 -7.18 -13.22 -5.58
CA ARG A 230 -6.75 -11.82 -5.52
C ARG A 230 -5.59 -11.56 -6.48
N ASP A 231 -5.48 -10.31 -6.91
CA ASP A 231 -4.30 -9.82 -7.62
C ASP A 231 -3.24 -9.44 -6.59
N TYR A 232 -2.19 -10.25 -6.51
CA TYR A 232 -1.03 -9.95 -5.66
C TYR A 232 0.03 -9.24 -6.50
N ILE A 233 0.51 -8.12 -6.00
CA ILE A 233 1.54 -7.31 -6.63
C ILE A 233 2.79 -7.23 -5.75
N HIS A 234 3.96 -7.41 -6.33
CA HIS A 234 5.20 -7.25 -5.58
C HIS A 234 5.38 -5.80 -5.11
N VAL A 235 5.73 -5.62 -3.84
CA VAL A 235 5.88 -4.28 -3.24
C VAL A 235 6.89 -3.40 -3.99
N ILE A 236 7.92 -3.97 -4.61
CA ILE A 236 8.89 -3.22 -5.45
C ILE A 236 8.21 -2.70 -6.72
N ASP A 237 7.37 -3.51 -7.39
CA ASP A 237 6.62 -3.06 -8.55
C ASP A 237 5.66 -1.94 -8.16
N LEU A 238 5.00 -2.08 -7.01
CA LEU A 238 4.11 -1.05 -6.47
C LEU A 238 4.88 0.24 -6.14
N ALA A 239 6.04 0.15 -5.48
CA ALA A 239 6.90 1.29 -5.18
C ALA A 239 7.36 2.01 -6.45
N ASN A 240 7.74 1.25 -7.48
CA ASN A 240 8.05 1.81 -8.81
C ASN A 240 6.83 2.49 -9.44
N GLY A 241 5.62 1.96 -9.25
CA GLY A 241 4.38 2.60 -9.68
C GLY A 241 4.20 4.01 -9.08
N HIS A 242 4.58 4.20 -7.81
CA HIS A 242 4.55 5.53 -7.17
C HIS A 242 5.57 6.48 -7.76
N LEU A 243 6.79 5.99 -8.04
CA LEU A 243 7.81 6.79 -8.72
C LEU A 243 7.33 7.24 -10.12
N LYS A 244 6.69 6.34 -10.88
CA LYS A 244 6.12 6.65 -12.19
C LYS A 244 4.96 7.64 -12.10
N ALA A 245 4.09 7.49 -11.10
CA ALA A 245 3.02 8.44 -10.84
C ALA A 245 3.56 9.83 -10.46
N LEU A 246 4.62 9.90 -9.64
CA LEU A 246 5.31 11.15 -9.31
C LEU A 246 5.87 11.82 -10.57
N GLN A 247 6.48 11.06 -11.48
CA GLN A 247 6.94 11.57 -12.78
C GLN A 247 5.75 12.06 -13.63
N LYS A 248 4.62 11.35 -13.62
CA LYS A 248 3.42 11.74 -14.37
C LYS A 248 2.85 13.06 -13.88
N ILE A 249 2.67 13.27 -12.57
CA ILE A 249 2.10 14.53 -12.05
C ILE A 249 3.00 15.74 -12.34
N ALA A 250 4.30 15.54 -12.51
CA ALA A 250 5.20 16.62 -12.95
C ALA A 250 4.90 17.12 -14.37
N THR A 251 4.22 16.33 -15.21
CA THR A 251 3.74 16.73 -16.55
C THR A 251 2.44 17.52 -16.53
N LYS A 252 1.90 17.78 -15.33
CA LYS A 252 0.64 18.53 -15.09
C LYS A 252 -0.59 17.90 -15.77
N PRO A 253 -0.90 16.63 -15.50
CA PRO A 253 -2.00 15.92 -16.14
C PRO A 253 -3.38 16.28 -15.55
N GLY A 254 -3.43 17.07 -14.47
CA GLY A 254 -4.62 17.28 -13.66
C GLY A 254 -4.90 16.07 -12.74
N LEU A 255 -6.14 15.60 -12.72
CA LEU A 255 -6.54 14.43 -11.93
C LEU A 255 -6.50 13.18 -12.81
N VAL A 256 -5.72 12.17 -12.38
CA VAL A 256 -5.60 10.87 -13.05
C VAL A 256 -5.71 9.73 -12.04
N THR A 257 -6.31 8.62 -12.47
CA THR A 257 -6.47 7.42 -11.63
C THR A 257 -5.88 6.21 -12.35
N TYR A 258 -5.17 5.35 -11.60
CA TYR A 258 -4.53 4.13 -12.12
C TYR A 258 -4.73 2.94 -11.20
N ASN A 259 -5.08 1.81 -11.78
CA ASN A 259 -5.00 0.51 -11.11
C ASN A 259 -3.56 0.01 -11.10
N LEU A 260 -3.04 -0.31 -9.93
CA LEU A 260 -1.72 -0.94 -9.77
C LEU A 260 -1.91 -2.40 -9.31
N GLY A 261 -1.92 -3.29 -10.27
CA GLY A 261 -2.00 -4.74 -10.12
C GLY A 261 -1.22 -5.43 -11.24
N THR A 262 -1.16 -6.75 -11.18
CA THR A 262 -0.49 -7.58 -12.20
C THR A 262 -1.41 -7.94 -13.36
N GLY A 263 -2.72 -7.89 -13.15
CA GLY A 263 -3.74 -8.42 -14.06
C GLY A 263 -3.93 -9.94 -13.93
N ASN A 264 -3.27 -10.58 -12.96
CA ASN A 264 -3.37 -12.01 -12.70
C ASN A 264 -4.01 -12.24 -11.32
N GLY A 265 -5.00 -13.13 -11.29
CA GLY A 265 -5.58 -13.59 -10.03
C GLY A 265 -4.88 -14.85 -9.54
N TYR A 266 -4.51 -14.89 -8.25
CA TYR A 266 -4.00 -16.08 -7.57
C TYR A 266 -4.91 -16.42 -6.39
N SER A 267 -5.18 -17.71 -6.20
CA SER A 267 -5.95 -18.21 -5.08
C SER A 267 -5.14 -18.18 -3.78
N VAL A 268 -5.83 -18.31 -2.63
CA VAL A 268 -5.14 -18.45 -1.34
C VAL A 268 -4.23 -19.69 -1.35
N LEU A 269 -4.67 -20.81 -1.94
CA LEU A 269 -3.86 -22.03 -2.00
C LEU A 269 -2.70 -21.92 -3.00
N ASP A 270 -2.81 -21.13 -4.07
CA ASP A 270 -1.68 -20.80 -4.93
C ASP A 270 -0.57 -20.07 -4.17
N MET A 271 -0.95 -19.11 -3.32
CA MET A 271 -0.01 -18.37 -2.47
C MET A 271 0.65 -19.29 -1.44
N VAL A 272 -0.11 -20.20 -0.83
CA VAL A 272 0.44 -21.22 0.10
C VAL A 272 1.47 -22.09 -0.60
N LYS A 273 1.12 -22.67 -1.76
CA LYS A 273 2.03 -23.53 -2.55
C LYS A 273 3.30 -22.78 -2.99
N ALA A 274 3.16 -21.53 -3.44
CA ALA A 274 4.32 -20.73 -3.81
C ALA A 274 5.24 -20.46 -2.61
N PHE A 275 4.67 -20.25 -1.43
CA PHE A 275 5.44 -20.03 -0.21
C PHE A 275 6.10 -21.31 0.32
N GLU A 276 5.42 -22.48 0.25
CA GLU A 276 6.00 -23.81 0.55
C GLU A 276 7.23 -24.07 -0.32
N ALA A 277 7.13 -23.76 -1.62
CA ALA A 277 8.27 -23.89 -2.53
C ALA A 277 9.43 -22.93 -2.18
N ALA A 278 9.14 -21.76 -1.61
CA ALA A 278 10.15 -20.78 -1.20
C ALA A 278 10.83 -21.16 0.12
N CYS A 279 10.07 -21.62 1.11
CA CYS A 279 10.60 -21.96 2.44
C CYS A 279 11.10 -23.41 2.56
N GLY A 280 10.73 -24.30 1.65
CA GLY A 280 11.19 -25.69 1.60
C GLY A 280 10.44 -26.64 2.56
N HIS A 281 9.32 -26.21 3.16
CA HIS A 281 8.50 -27.05 4.03
C HIS A 281 7.02 -26.68 3.93
N SER A 282 6.14 -27.58 4.38
CA SER A 282 4.69 -27.40 4.31
C SER A 282 4.20 -26.32 5.27
N ILE A 283 3.20 -25.57 4.84
CA ILE A 283 2.47 -24.57 5.63
C ILE A 283 1.17 -25.18 6.13
N ALA A 284 1.06 -25.33 7.45
CA ALA A 284 -0.17 -25.85 8.05
C ALA A 284 -1.31 -24.84 7.89
N TYR A 285 -2.47 -25.30 7.44
CA TYR A 285 -3.69 -24.48 7.35
C TYR A 285 -4.95 -25.23 7.74
N THR A 286 -6.00 -24.51 8.11
CA THR A 286 -7.35 -25.00 8.36
C THR A 286 -8.33 -24.25 7.47
N ILE A 287 -9.34 -24.97 6.96
CA ILE A 287 -10.43 -24.36 6.21
C ILE A 287 -11.49 -23.89 7.21
N GLU A 288 -11.83 -22.62 7.11
CA GLU A 288 -12.85 -21.96 7.94
C GLU A 288 -14.03 -21.50 7.08
N PRO A 289 -15.22 -21.24 7.64
CA PRO A 289 -16.33 -20.63 6.91
C PRO A 289 -15.96 -19.31 6.27
N ARG A 290 -16.65 -18.90 5.19
CA ARG A 290 -16.44 -17.59 4.55
C ARG A 290 -16.57 -16.44 5.55
N ARG A 291 -15.71 -15.43 5.45
CA ARG A 291 -15.91 -14.19 6.21
C ARG A 291 -16.99 -13.34 5.55
N PRO A 292 -17.83 -12.65 6.32
CA PRO A 292 -18.77 -11.69 5.77
C PRO A 292 -18.07 -10.61 4.95
N GLY A 293 -18.58 -10.36 3.74
CA GLY A 293 -18.03 -9.33 2.84
C GLY A 293 -16.86 -9.78 1.96
N ASP A 294 -16.36 -11.01 2.09
CA ASP A 294 -15.37 -11.55 1.15
C ASP A 294 -16.02 -11.90 -0.20
N ILE A 295 -15.38 -11.47 -1.30
CA ILE A 295 -15.80 -11.76 -2.68
C ILE A 295 -14.93 -12.87 -3.29
N ALA A 296 -15.48 -13.60 -4.27
CA ALA A 296 -14.80 -14.74 -4.89
C ALA A 296 -13.49 -14.34 -5.57
N ALA A 297 -13.49 -13.29 -6.38
CA ALA A 297 -12.32 -12.88 -7.15
C ALA A 297 -12.22 -11.34 -7.27
N CYS A 298 -10.98 -10.83 -7.26
CA CYS A 298 -10.69 -9.41 -7.46
C CYS A 298 -9.29 -9.26 -8.08
N TYR A 299 -9.22 -8.82 -9.37
CA TYR A 299 -7.95 -8.54 -10.04
C TYR A 299 -8.08 -7.41 -11.06
N ALA A 300 -6.97 -6.72 -11.29
CA ALA A 300 -6.88 -5.50 -12.08
C ALA A 300 -6.89 -5.76 -13.59
N ASN A 301 -7.30 -4.73 -14.32
CA ASN A 301 -6.78 -4.46 -15.66
C ASN A 301 -5.74 -3.33 -15.55
N PRO A 302 -4.43 -3.59 -15.66
CA PRO A 302 -3.39 -2.58 -15.51
C PRO A 302 -3.06 -1.81 -16.81
N SER A 303 -3.84 -1.99 -17.88
CA SER A 303 -3.53 -1.48 -19.23
C SER A 303 -3.34 0.03 -19.26
N LYS A 304 -4.12 0.80 -18.49
CA LYS A 304 -4.00 2.24 -18.41
C LYS A 304 -2.67 2.67 -17.78
N ALA A 305 -2.28 2.06 -16.67
CA ALA A 305 -0.98 2.31 -16.06
C ALA A 305 0.18 1.93 -16.98
N ASN A 306 0.05 0.79 -17.70
CA ASN A 306 1.06 0.37 -18.69
C ASN A 306 1.26 1.42 -19.79
N GLN A 307 0.17 1.95 -20.34
CA GLN A 307 0.21 2.89 -21.47
C GLN A 307 0.63 4.30 -21.05
N GLU A 308 0.06 4.81 -19.97
CA GLU A 308 0.21 6.22 -19.60
C GLU A 308 1.37 6.51 -18.66
N LEU A 309 1.80 5.53 -17.84
CA LEU A 309 2.95 5.65 -16.95
C LEU A 309 4.21 4.96 -17.51
N GLY A 310 4.07 4.13 -18.55
CA GLY A 310 5.14 3.23 -18.97
C GLY A 310 5.56 2.26 -17.85
N TRP A 311 4.59 1.90 -16.99
CA TRP A 311 4.80 1.03 -15.84
C TRP A 311 4.18 -0.35 -16.08
N ARG A 312 4.85 -1.39 -15.60
CA ARG A 312 4.35 -2.77 -15.60
C ARG A 312 4.86 -3.48 -14.36
N ALA A 313 3.99 -4.30 -13.74
CA ALA A 313 4.43 -5.28 -12.76
C ALA A 313 5.25 -6.38 -13.45
N THR A 314 6.42 -6.71 -12.90
CA THR A 314 7.40 -7.61 -13.52
C THR A 314 7.72 -8.83 -12.66
N HIS A 315 7.45 -8.77 -11.35
CA HIS A 315 7.73 -9.86 -10.43
C HIS A 315 6.61 -10.91 -10.44
N SER A 316 7.02 -12.18 -10.46
CA SER A 316 6.11 -13.33 -10.41
C SER A 316 5.67 -13.67 -8.98
N ILE A 317 4.67 -14.54 -8.84
CA ILE A 317 4.27 -15.12 -7.55
C ILE A 317 5.45 -15.81 -6.83
N LYS A 318 6.38 -16.42 -7.59
CA LYS A 318 7.59 -17.01 -7.05
C LYS A 318 8.50 -15.96 -6.42
N ASP A 319 8.71 -14.83 -7.10
CA ASP A 319 9.55 -13.74 -6.58
C ASP A 319 8.92 -13.14 -5.31
N MET A 320 7.59 -12.99 -5.30
CA MET A 320 6.82 -12.52 -4.15
C MET A 320 7.02 -13.44 -2.93
N ALA A 321 6.89 -14.74 -3.11
CA ALA A 321 7.07 -15.72 -2.04
C ALA A 321 8.54 -15.79 -1.56
N GLN A 322 9.49 -15.81 -2.49
CA GLN A 322 10.91 -15.88 -2.17
C GLN A 322 11.40 -14.66 -1.39
N SER A 323 11.03 -13.45 -1.82
CA SER A 323 11.43 -12.22 -1.12
C SER A 323 10.77 -12.10 0.26
N SER A 324 9.49 -12.49 0.38
CA SER A 324 8.81 -12.53 1.68
C SER A 324 9.48 -13.53 2.64
N TRP A 325 9.84 -14.71 2.16
CA TRP A 325 10.56 -15.70 2.96
C TRP A 325 11.95 -15.22 3.34
N HIS A 326 12.70 -14.62 2.40
CA HIS A 326 14.02 -14.07 2.67
C HIS A 326 13.97 -12.99 3.77
N TRP A 327 12.99 -12.08 3.72
CA TRP A 327 12.75 -11.13 4.80
C TRP A 327 12.43 -11.82 6.12
N GLN A 328 11.41 -12.66 6.15
CA GLN A 328 10.92 -13.25 7.40
C GLN A 328 11.93 -14.18 8.06
N SER A 329 12.68 -14.98 7.28
CA SER A 329 13.70 -15.88 7.81
C SER A 329 14.90 -15.14 8.45
N ASN A 330 15.26 -13.98 7.88
CA ASN A 330 16.30 -13.12 8.45
C ASN A 330 15.81 -12.26 9.61
N ASN A 331 14.50 -12.04 9.70
CA ASN A 331 13.86 -11.20 10.71
C ASN A 331 12.68 -11.95 11.37
N PRO A 332 12.91 -13.04 12.10
CA PRO A 332 11.83 -13.87 12.65
C PRO A 332 10.91 -13.09 13.61
N ASN A 333 11.43 -12.04 14.26
CA ASN A 333 10.70 -11.15 15.16
C ASN A 333 10.41 -9.76 14.55
N GLY A 334 10.52 -9.64 13.22
CA GLY A 334 10.34 -8.37 12.52
C GLY A 334 11.50 -7.39 12.76
N TYR A 335 11.18 -6.10 12.80
CA TYR A 335 12.18 -5.05 13.05
C TYR A 335 12.74 -5.05 14.48
N ASN A 336 12.09 -5.75 15.40
CA ASN A 336 12.52 -5.88 16.80
C ASN A 336 13.56 -7.01 17.01
N SER A 337 14.11 -7.56 15.95
CA SER A 337 15.12 -8.64 16.01
C SER A 337 16.48 -8.05 16.35
N GLN A 338 16.75 -7.84 17.63
CA GLN A 338 18.10 -7.77 18.20
C GLN A 338 18.22 -8.74 19.35
#